data_0d89b194937afd0e03082e3e3728476d
#
_entry.id   0d89b194937afd0e03082e3e3728476d
#
_cell.length_a   1.000
_cell.length_b   1.000
_cell.length_c   1.000
_cell.angle_alpha   90.00
_cell.angle_beta   90.00
_cell.angle_gamma   90.00
#
_symmetry.space_group_name_H-M   'P 1'
#
loop_
_entity.id
_entity.type
_entity.pdbx_description
1 polymer ?
#
loop_
_entity_poly.entity_id
_entity_poly.type
_entity_poly.pdbx_seq_one_letter_code
_entity_poly.pdbx_strand_id
1 'polypeptide(L)'
;MRAINRLKDKSALIGLAFDAEDGHKRLTRGDNFVLLGGSQETHAVMQETAIKINERLDQKGQRLEDVSARELGDICREIWRK
;
A
#
# COMPACT_ATOMS: atom_id res chain seq x y z
N MET A 1 12.73 -23.75 8.87
CA MET A 1 12.48 -22.90 7.72
C MET A 1 12.56 -21.43 8.06
N ARG A 2 13.76 -21.01 8.31
CA ARG A 2 14.00 -19.62 8.73
C ARG A 2 13.70 -18.61 7.66
N ALA A 3 13.94 -18.97 6.40
CA ALA A 3 13.64 -18.06 5.29
C ALA A 3 12.16 -17.72 5.22
N ILE A 4 11.29 -18.69 5.52
CA ILE A 4 9.85 -18.48 5.52
C ILE A 4 9.45 -17.53 6.64
N ASN A 5 10.08 -17.66 7.81
CA ASN A 5 9.80 -16.79 8.94
C ASN A 5 10.19 -15.34 8.62
N ARG A 6 11.32 -15.16 7.94
CA ARG A 6 11.73 -13.82 7.52
C ARG A 6 10.73 -13.18 6.57
N LEU A 7 10.17 -13.96 5.67
CA LEU A 7 9.17 -13.47 4.74
C LEU A 7 7.91 -13.04 5.46
N LYS A 8 7.56 -13.75 6.54
CA LYS A 8 6.43 -13.37 7.36
C LYS A 8 6.65 -12.06 8.10
N ASP A 9 7.89 -11.77 8.45
CA ASP A 9 8.22 -10.56 9.18
C ASP A 9 8.23 -9.32 8.29
N LYS A 10 8.11 -9.52 6.99
CA LYS A 10 8.09 -8.41 6.04
C LYS A 10 6.79 -8.42 5.28
N SER A 11 5.98 -7.42 5.52
CA SER A 11 4.74 -7.24 4.79
C SER A 11 4.88 -6.11 3.80
N ALA A 12 4.15 -6.18 2.73
CA ALA A 12 4.12 -5.13 1.72
C ALA A 12 2.71 -4.88 1.25
N LEU A 13 2.43 -3.63 0.96
CA LEU A 13 1.20 -3.23 0.29
C LEU A 13 1.44 -3.35 -1.21
N ILE A 14 0.52 -3.98 -1.90
CA ILE A 14 0.61 -4.10 -3.35
C ILE A 14 -0.64 -3.46 -3.95
N GLY A 15 -0.42 -2.44 -4.77
CA GLY A 15 -1.51 -1.79 -5.49
C GLY A 15 -1.41 -2.10 -6.97
N LEU A 16 -2.52 -2.53 -7.56
CA LEU A 16 -2.60 -2.85 -8.96
C LEU A 16 -3.76 -2.10 -9.59
N ALA A 17 -3.52 -1.52 -10.77
CA ALA A 17 -4.57 -0.85 -11.51
C ALA A 17 -4.37 -1.11 -13.01
N PHE A 18 -5.49 -1.17 -13.72
CA PHE A 18 -5.48 -1.57 -15.12
C PHE A 18 -6.16 -0.55 -16.03
N ASP A 19 -6.36 0.67 -15.55
CA ASP A 19 -7.05 1.72 -16.30
C ASP A 19 -6.13 2.65 -17.06
N ALA A 20 -4.90 2.21 -17.33
CA ALA A 20 -3.96 3.02 -18.12
C ALA A 20 -4.39 2.99 -19.59
N GLU A 21 -4.60 4.16 -20.16
CA GLU A 21 -4.99 4.30 -21.56
C GLU A 21 -3.89 4.91 -22.42
N ASP A 22 -2.86 5.42 -21.79
CA ASP A 22 -1.79 6.13 -22.48
C ASP A 22 -0.59 5.26 -22.84
N GLY A 23 -0.68 3.96 -22.57
CA GLY A 23 0.39 3.02 -22.87
C GLY A 23 1.60 3.14 -21.96
N HIS A 24 1.59 4.03 -21.00
CA HIS A 24 2.70 4.17 -20.06
C HIS A 24 2.60 3.12 -18.97
N LYS A 25 3.75 2.59 -18.60
CA LYS A 25 3.85 1.66 -17.48
C LYS A 25 4.33 2.43 -16.27
N ARG A 26 3.53 2.41 -15.23
CA ARG A 26 3.86 3.13 -14.01
C ARG A 26 4.22 2.15 -12.90
N LEU A 27 5.30 2.46 -12.20
CA LEU A 27 5.77 1.66 -11.09
C LEU A 27 6.30 2.59 -10.01
N THR A 28 5.81 2.40 -8.79
CA THR A 28 6.35 3.11 -7.63
C THR A 28 6.64 2.11 -6.53
N ARG A 29 7.82 2.24 -5.94
CA ARG A 29 8.26 1.39 -4.83
C ARG A 29 8.60 2.24 -3.62
N GLY A 30 8.14 1.77 -2.48
CA GLY A 30 8.55 2.32 -1.19
C GLY A 30 9.11 1.21 -0.32
N ASP A 31 9.38 1.52 0.93
CA ASP A 31 9.95 0.55 1.86
C ASP A 31 9.01 -0.64 2.09
N ASN A 32 7.71 -0.39 2.07
CA ASN A 32 6.73 -1.43 2.34
C ASN A 32 5.59 -1.46 1.35
N PHE A 33 5.79 -0.92 0.14
CA PHE A 33 4.74 -0.98 -0.86
C PHE A 33 5.31 -1.02 -2.27
N VAL A 34 4.52 -1.57 -3.18
CA VAL A 34 4.78 -1.58 -4.61
C VAL A 34 3.46 -1.25 -5.30
N LEU A 35 3.49 -0.27 -6.17
CA LEU A 35 2.31 0.19 -6.90
C LEU A 35 2.57 0.04 -8.39
N LEU A 36 1.67 -0.66 -9.07
CA LEU A 36 1.84 -1.02 -10.47
C LEU A 36 0.65 -0.56 -11.30
N GLY A 37 0.93 0.11 -12.40
CA GLY A 37 -0.05 0.42 -13.41
C GLY A 37 -0.96 1.58 -13.09
N GLY A 38 -2.09 1.60 -13.78
CA GLY A 38 -3.10 2.62 -13.64
C GLY A 38 -2.85 3.84 -14.50
N SER A 39 -3.88 4.66 -14.67
CA SER A 39 -3.74 5.97 -15.28
C SER A 39 -2.90 6.84 -14.38
N GLN A 40 -2.48 8.00 -14.89
CA GLN A 40 -1.72 8.95 -14.09
C GLN A 40 -2.47 9.33 -12.82
N GLU A 41 -3.76 9.56 -12.94
CA GLU A 41 -4.60 9.93 -11.81
C GLU A 41 -4.74 8.80 -10.80
N THR A 42 -5.04 7.59 -11.28
CA THR A 42 -5.20 6.44 -10.41
C THR A 42 -3.89 6.09 -9.70
N HIS A 43 -2.77 6.16 -10.43
CA HIS A 43 -1.48 5.88 -9.82
C HIS A 43 -1.15 6.89 -8.72
N ALA A 44 -1.46 8.16 -8.93
CA ALA A 44 -1.27 9.20 -7.92
C ALA A 44 -2.12 8.94 -6.68
N VAL A 45 -3.36 8.49 -6.87
CA VAL A 45 -4.23 8.13 -5.75
C VAL A 45 -3.67 6.96 -4.96
N MET A 46 -3.12 5.96 -5.66
CA MET A 46 -2.48 4.82 -4.99
C MET A 46 -1.28 5.26 -4.17
N GLN A 47 -0.46 6.15 -4.71
CA GLN A 47 0.68 6.70 -3.99
C GLN A 47 0.25 7.44 -2.73
N GLU A 48 -0.75 8.29 -2.85
CA GLU A 48 -1.26 9.04 -1.72
C GLU A 48 -1.83 8.11 -0.65
N THR A 49 -2.56 7.08 -1.07
CA THR A 49 -3.14 6.11 -0.15
C THR A 49 -2.05 5.37 0.62
N ALA A 50 -1.00 4.92 -0.06
CA ALA A 50 0.11 4.22 0.60
C ALA A 50 0.79 5.11 1.63
N ILE A 51 1.01 6.38 1.29
CA ILE A 51 1.61 7.33 2.20
C ILE A 51 0.73 7.54 3.43
N LYS A 52 -0.57 7.70 3.22
CA LYS A 52 -1.50 7.94 4.32
C LYS A 52 -1.64 6.73 5.22
N ILE A 53 -1.60 5.53 4.65
CA ILE A 53 -1.61 4.30 5.46
C ILE A 53 -0.40 4.30 6.38
N ASN A 54 0.78 4.59 5.85
CA ASN A 54 1.99 4.62 6.64
C ASN A 54 1.95 5.70 7.72
N GLU A 55 1.41 6.86 7.42
CA GLU A 55 1.24 7.90 8.42
C GLU A 55 0.36 7.45 9.58
N ARG A 56 -0.74 6.75 9.28
CA ARG A 56 -1.62 6.24 10.31
C ARG A 56 -0.94 5.18 11.16
N LEU A 57 -0.17 4.30 10.52
CA LEU A 57 0.57 3.29 11.26
C LEU A 57 1.59 3.92 12.18
N ASP A 58 2.30 4.94 11.71
CA ASP A 58 3.27 5.65 12.53
C ASP A 58 2.60 6.31 13.73
N GLN A 59 1.44 6.92 13.54
CA GLN A 59 0.69 7.54 14.61
C GLN A 59 0.27 6.54 15.68
N LYS A 60 0.01 5.31 15.28
CA LYS A 60 -0.39 4.23 16.19
C LYS A 60 0.78 3.46 16.75
N GLY A 61 1.99 3.77 16.31
CA GLY A 61 3.18 3.04 16.74
C GLY A 61 3.19 1.60 16.23
N GLN A 62 2.55 1.34 15.09
CA GLN A 62 2.45 0.00 14.52
C GLN A 62 3.22 -0.09 13.21
N ARG A 63 3.67 -1.30 12.89
CA ARG A 63 4.25 -1.59 11.60
C ARG A 63 3.23 -2.35 10.76
N LEU A 64 3.40 -2.32 9.46
CA LEU A 64 2.48 -3.02 8.56
C LEU A 64 2.36 -4.50 8.92
N GLU A 65 3.47 -5.13 9.33
CA GLU A 65 3.49 -6.54 9.72
C GLU A 65 2.60 -6.84 10.92
N ASP A 66 2.33 -5.83 11.75
CA ASP A 66 1.58 -6.01 12.99
C ASP A 66 0.09 -5.77 12.82
N VAL A 67 -0.34 -5.43 11.62
CA VAL A 67 -1.72 -5.02 11.35
C VAL A 67 -2.45 -6.14 10.63
N SER A 68 -3.63 -6.50 11.12
CA SER A 68 -4.47 -7.49 10.45
C SER A 68 -5.09 -6.90 9.19
N ALA A 69 -5.57 -7.77 8.31
CA ALA A 69 -6.28 -7.32 7.11
C ALA A 69 -7.50 -6.49 7.47
N ARG A 70 -8.17 -6.83 8.56
CA ARG A 70 -9.34 -6.09 9.04
C ARG A 70 -8.97 -4.68 9.47
N GLU A 71 -7.91 -4.55 10.24
CA GLU A 71 -7.43 -3.25 10.69
C GLU A 71 -6.99 -2.40 9.50
N LEU A 72 -6.31 -3.00 8.55
CA LEU A 72 -5.89 -2.29 7.35
C LEU A 72 -7.10 -1.78 6.57
N GLY A 73 -8.13 -2.61 6.46
CA GLY A 73 -9.37 -2.20 5.81
C GLY A 73 -10.01 -1.00 6.53
N ASP A 74 -9.98 -1.00 7.86
CA ASP A 74 -10.50 0.12 8.64
C ASP A 74 -9.70 1.40 8.40
N ILE A 75 -8.38 1.29 8.33
CA ILE A 75 -7.51 2.42 8.03
C ILE A 75 -7.82 2.98 6.65
N CYS A 76 -7.97 2.13 5.66
CA CYS A 76 -8.31 2.55 4.31
C CYS A 76 -9.66 3.28 4.26
N ARG A 77 -10.64 2.77 4.98
CA ARG A 77 -11.95 3.42 5.04
C ARG A 77 -11.86 4.82 5.67
N GLU A 78 -11.05 4.97 6.70
CA GLU A 78 -10.85 6.27 7.32
C GLU A 78 -10.20 7.26 6.34
N ILE A 79 -9.20 6.80 5.58
CA ILE A 79 -8.49 7.62 4.61
C ILE A 79 -9.44 8.09 3.50
N TRP A 80 -10.31 7.21 3.02
CA TRP A 80 -11.22 7.50 1.93
C TRP A 80 -12.51 8.16 2.36
N ARG A 81 -12.72 8.29 3.64
CA ARG A 81 -13.91 8.91 4.18
C ARG A 81 -13.90 10.41 3.95
N LYS A 82 -15.00 10.93 3.51
CA LYS A 82 -15.15 12.37 3.30
C LYS A 82 -16.08 12.99 4.31
#